data_03731605f43e9b07b394b31df5a36670
#
_entry.id   03731605f43e9b07b394b31df5a36670
#
_cell.length_a   1.000
_cell.length_b   1.000
_cell.length_c   1.000
_cell.angle_alpha   90.00
_cell.angle_beta   90.00
_cell.angle_gamma   90.00
#
_symmetry.space_group_name_H-M   'P 1'
#
loop_
_entity.id
_entity.type
_entity.pdbx_description
1 polymer ?
#
loop_
_entity_poly.entity_id
_entity_poly.type
_entity_poly.pdbx_seq_one_letter_code
_entity_poly.pdbx_strand_id
1 'polypeptide(L)'
;LIDRHVAGRRTVDHVRADGMAVRRAVLGDEHVDRAVAGTTPFTRDFQELITAYAWGEIWTRPGLDRRSRSMITLTALVALGHQEELAMHVRAAKRNGLTDDEIKEVLLQTAIYCGVPAANTAFRIAQKVLDDLS
;
A
#
# COMPACT_ATOMS: atom_id res chain seq x y z
N LEU A 1 14.05 -14.31 0.54
CA LEU A 1 13.80 -13.44 -0.58
C LEU A 1 13.80 -14.15 -1.90
N ILE A 2 13.36 -13.46 -2.90
CA ILE A 2 13.20 -13.98 -4.25
C ILE A 2 14.57 -14.29 -4.84
N ASP A 3 14.67 -15.49 -5.42
CA ASP A 3 15.88 -15.90 -6.10
C ASP A 3 16.09 -15.07 -7.38
N ARG A 4 17.25 -14.49 -7.52
CA ARG A 4 17.65 -13.66 -8.65
C ARG A 4 18.88 -14.22 -9.35
N HIS A 5 19.11 -15.51 -9.27
CA HIS A 5 20.33 -16.12 -9.81
C HIS A 5 20.38 -16.22 -11.32
N VAL A 6 19.26 -16.05 -11.98
CA VAL A 6 19.22 -16.11 -13.43
C VAL A 6 19.82 -14.86 -14.07
N ALA A 7 20.10 -14.94 -15.36
CA ALA A 7 20.52 -13.79 -16.15
C ALA A 7 19.48 -12.66 -16.02
N GLY A 8 19.92 -11.43 -15.84
CA GLY A 8 19.03 -10.30 -15.61
C GLY A 8 18.74 -10.03 -14.15
N ARG A 9 19.44 -10.70 -13.25
CA ARG A 9 19.33 -10.44 -11.81
C ARG A 9 19.51 -8.95 -11.53
N ARG A 10 18.56 -8.38 -10.77
CA ARG A 10 18.60 -6.97 -10.44
C ARG A 10 19.60 -6.70 -9.31
N THR A 11 20.29 -5.56 -9.38
CA THR A 11 21.12 -5.09 -8.28
C THR A 11 20.25 -4.48 -7.19
N VAL A 12 20.81 -4.27 -6.00
CA VAL A 12 20.12 -3.58 -4.89
C VAL A 12 19.65 -2.18 -5.33
N ASP A 13 20.50 -1.46 -6.07
CA ASP A 13 20.14 -0.12 -6.54
C ASP A 13 18.99 -0.15 -7.55
N HIS A 14 18.98 -1.13 -8.44
CA HIS A 14 17.85 -1.33 -9.37
C HIS A 14 16.55 -1.66 -8.63
N VAL A 15 16.62 -2.51 -7.61
CA VAL A 15 15.44 -2.86 -6.80
C VAL A 15 14.89 -1.62 -6.09
N ARG A 16 15.76 -0.78 -5.53
CA ARG A 16 15.35 0.46 -4.87
C ARG A 16 14.75 1.44 -5.87
N ALA A 17 15.37 1.60 -7.05
CA ALA A 17 14.84 2.50 -8.07
C ALA A 17 13.48 2.06 -8.57
N ASP A 18 13.32 0.76 -8.85
CA ASP A 18 12.04 0.19 -9.27
C ASP A 18 10.99 0.34 -8.15
N GLY A 19 11.41 0.09 -6.91
CA GLY A 19 10.54 0.23 -5.75
C GLY A 19 10.08 1.66 -5.54
N MET A 20 10.98 2.63 -5.69
CA MET A 20 10.61 4.05 -5.58
C MET A 20 9.61 4.44 -6.67
N ALA A 21 9.82 3.99 -7.90
CA ALA A 21 8.90 4.28 -8.99
C ALA A 21 7.49 3.70 -8.72
N VAL A 22 7.41 2.47 -8.24
CA VAL A 22 6.14 1.83 -7.90
C VAL A 22 5.50 2.50 -6.69
N ARG A 23 6.29 2.81 -5.66
CA ARG A 23 5.80 3.51 -4.47
C ARG A 23 5.13 4.82 -4.85
N ARG A 24 5.75 5.59 -5.73
CA ARG A 24 5.19 6.84 -6.24
C ARG A 24 3.91 6.63 -7.04
N ALA A 25 3.89 5.62 -7.89
CA ALA A 25 2.70 5.29 -8.68
C ALA A 25 1.51 4.90 -7.79
N VAL A 26 1.77 4.15 -6.73
CA VAL A 26 0.72 3.63 -5.83
C VAL A 26 0.27 4.66 -4.80
N LEU A 27 1.22 5.34 -4.15
CA LEU A 27 0.91 6.27 -3.06
C LEU A 27 0.77 7.72 -3.49
N GLY A 28 1.31 8.07 -4.65
CA GLY A 28 1.32 9.44 -5.16
C GLY A 28 2.60 10.17 -4.77
N ASP A 29 3.04 11.06 -5.67
CA ASP A 29 4.30 11.80 -5.49
C ASP A 29 4.27 12.67 -4.23
N GLU A 30 3.15 13.33 -3.96
CA GLU A 30 3.02 14.22 -2.80
C GLU A 30 3.27 13.47 -1.49
N HIS A 31 2.64 12.30 -1.34
CA HIS A 31 2.83 11.48 -0.15
C HIS A 31 4.28 11.02 0.00
N VAL A 32 4.87 10.54 -1.09
CA VAL A 32 6.25 10.03 -1.08
C VAL A 32 7.24 11.16 -0.84
N ASP A 33 7.02 12.33 -1.42
CA ASP A 33 7.87 13.49 -1.19
C ASP A 33 7.87 13.90 0.28
N ARG A 34 6.71 13.87 0.94
CA ARG A 34 6.64 14.13 2.39
C ARG A 34 7.40 13.09 3.20
N ALA A 35 7.28 11.83 2.83
CA ALA A 35 8.00 10.75 3.50
C ALA A 35 9.51 10.89 3.34
N VAL A 36 9.97 11.22 2.14
CA VAL A 36 11.39 11.44 1.85
C VAL A 36 11.91 12.65 2.63
N ALA A 37 11.18 13.76 2.61
CA ALA A 37 11.56 14.98 3.34
C ALA A 37 11.60 14.77 4.85
N GLY A 38 10.75 13.87 5.39
CA GLY A 38 10.73 13.54 6.81
C GLY A 38 11.77 12.49 7.24
N THR A 39 12.53 11.95 6.31
CA THR A 39 13.54 10.93 6.61
C THR A 39 14.68 11.54 7.40
N THR A 40 15.06 10.86 8.49
CA THR A 40 16.16 11.26 9.38
C THR A 40 17.23 10.16 9.39
N PRO A 41 18.42 10.42 9.99
CA PRO A 41 19.39 9.34 10.16
C PRO A 41 18.84 8.12 10.91
N PHE A 42 17.87 8.33 11.81
CA PHE A 42 17.25 7.24 12.56
C PHE A 42 16.32 6.40 11.67
N THR A 43 15.58 7.02 10.74
CA THR A 43 14.57 6.33 9.95
C THR A 43 15.05 5.92 8.55
N ARG A 44 16.23 6.37 8.14
CA ARG A 44 16.72 6.14 6.76
C ARG A 44 16.76 4.67 6.39
N ASP A 45 17.37 3.85 7.22
CA ASP A 45 17.54 2.43 6.90
C ASP A 45 16.20 1.74 6.78
N PHE A 46 15.23 2.13 7.60
CA PHE A 46 13.87 1.60 7.50
C PHE A 46 13.20 2.03 6.20
N GLN A 47 13.32 3.30 5.81
CA GLN A 47 12.75 3.78 4.55
C GLN A 47 13.38 3.07 3.35
N GLU A 48 14.69 2.86 3.37
CA GLU A 48 15.37 2.10 2.32
C GLU A 48 14.91 0.64 2.28
N LEU A 49 14.77 0.02 3.45
CA LEU A 49 14.30 -1.36 3.55
C LEU A 49 12.91 -1.53 2.94
N ILE A 50 11.95 -0.69 3.34
CA ILE A 50 10.57 -0.83 2.83
C ILE A 50 10.50 -0.48 1.34
N THR A 51 11.29 0.47 0.86
CA THR A 51 11.32 0.78 -0.56
C THR A 51 11.83 -0.40 -1.38
N ALA A 52 12.88 -1.06 -0.93
CA ALA A 52 13.42 -2.23 -1.61
C ALA A 52 12.54 -3.46 -1.42
N TYR A 53 12.13 -3.74 -0.17
CA TYR A 53 11.46 -4.98 0.17
C TYR A 53 9.99 -4.98 -0.25
N ALA A 54 9.22 -4.01 0.22
CA ALA A 54 7.79 -3.96 -0.06
C ALA A 54 7.52 -3.50 -1.50
N TRP A 55 8.07 -2.37 -1.87
CA TRP A 55 7.76 -1.76 -3.16
C TRP A 55 8.59 -2.37 -4.29
N GLY A 56 9.87 -2.64 -4.04
CA GLY A 56 10.77 -3.16 -5.05
C GLY A 56 10.64 -4.66 -5.31
N GLU A 57 10.38 -5.45 -4.27
CA GLU A 57 10.31 -6.90 -4.40
C GLU A 57 8.89 -7.43 -4.55
N ILE A 58 7.89 -6.79 -3.94
CA ILE A 58 6.52 -7.32 -3.91
C ILE A 58 5.60 -6.58 -4.87
N TRP A 59 5.49 -5.27 -4.74
CA TRP A 59 4.53 -4.51 -5.55
C TRP A 59 4.89 -4.43 -7.03
N THR A 60 6.14 -4.73 -7.39
CA THR A 60 6.59 -4.83 -8.78
C THR A 60 6.23 -6.17 -9.43
N ARG A 61 5.78 -7.17 -8.66
CA ARG A 61 5.53 -8.50 -9.20
C ARG A 61 4.31 -8.51 -10.11
N PRO A 62 4.39 -9.19 -11.27
CA PRO A 62 3.27 -9.25 -12.21
C PRO A 62 2.20 -10.29 -11.86
N GLY A 63 2.41 -11.10 -10.81
CA GLY A 63 1.51 -12.20 -10.46
C GLY A 63 0.12 -11.77 -10.00
N LEU A 64 0.00 -10.56 -9.46
CA LEU A 64 -1.28 -9.92 -9.15
C LEU A 64 -1.24 -8.49 -9.65
N ASP A 65 -2.36 -7.99 -10.13
CA ASP A 65 -2.46 -6.60 -10.51
C ASP A 65 -2.54 -5.68 -9.28
N ARG A 66 -2.40 -4.38 -9.48
CA ARG A 66 -2.40 -3.42 -8.38
C ARG A 66 -3.75 -3.29 -7.71
N ARG A 67 -4.83 -3.49 -8.46
CA ARG A 67 -6.18 -3.49 -7.89
C ARG A 67 -6.33 -4.60 -6.85
N SER A 68 -5.92 -5.81 -7.22
CA SER A 68 -5.97 -6.97 -6.32
C SER A 68 -5.05 -6.77 -5.11
N ARG A 69 -3.85 -6.23 -5.32
CA ARG A 69 -2.92 -5.94 -4.22
C ARG A 69 -3.52 -4.92 -3.24
N SER A 70 -4.21 -3.90 -3.74
CA SER A 70 -4.90 -2.94 -2.89
C SER A 70 -5.99 -3.61 -2.05
N MET A 71 -6.79 -4.50 -2.63
CA MET A 71 -7.84 -5.21 -1.89
C MET A 71 -7.26 -6.05 -0.75
N ILE A 72 -6.19 -6.78 -1.02
CA ILE A 72 -5.49 -7.59 -0.02
C ILE A 72 -4.92 -6.71 1.08
N THR A 73 -4.29 -5.59 0.70
CA THR A 73 -3.69 -4.66 1.66
C THR A 73 -4.75 -4.05 2.57
N LEU A 74 -5.87 -3.57 2.02
CA LEU A 74 -6.96 -3.02 2.83
C LEU A 74 -7.44 -4.05 3.86
N THR A 75 -7.66 -5.28 3.44
CA THR A 75 -8.11 -6.35 4.32
C THR A 75 -7.12 -6.60 5.46
N ALA A 76 -5.83 -6.69 5.14
CA ALA A 76 -4.79 -6.91 6.14
C ALA A 76 -4.73 -5.77 7.16
N LEU A 77 -4.84 -4.52 6.70
CA LEU A 77 -4.78 -3.35 7.58
C LEU A 77 -6.00 -3.26 8.49
N VAL A 78 -7.17 -3.65 8.01
CA VAL A 78 -8.37 -3.77 8.87
C VAL A 78 -8.15 -4.84 9.94
N ALA A 79 -7.71 -6.01 9.53
CA ALA A 79 -7.53 -7.15 10.44
C ALA A 79 -6.51 -6.84 11.54
N LEU A 80 -5.43 -6.15 11.20
CA LEU A 80 -4.33 -5.85 12.12
C LEU A 80 -4.53 -4.53 12.88
N GLY A 81 -5.56 -3.75 12.54
CA GLY A 81 -5.86 -2.50 13.23
C GLY A 81 -4.93 -1.34 12.91
N HIS A 82 -4.28 -1.35 11.75
CA HIS A 82 -3.37 -0.28 11.32
C HIS A 82 -4.15 0.86 10.66
N GLN A 83 -4.73 1.74 11.49
CA GLN A 83 -5.68 2.74 11.03
C GLN A 83 -5.08 3.85 10.16
N GLU A 84 -3.87 4.32 10.49
CA GLU A 84 -3.20 5.36 9.70
C GLU A 84 -2.87 4.82 8.30
N GLU A 85 -2.31 3.62 8.23
CA GLU A 85 -1.98 2.97 6.97
C GLU A 85 -3.24 2.64 6.18
N LEU A 86 -4.34 2.31 6.86
CA LEU A 86 -5.61 2.08 6.19
C LEU A 86 -6.07 3.33 5.44
N ALA A 87 -6.03 4.49 6.09
CA ALA A 87 -6.39 5.75 5.43
C ALA A 87 -5.52 6.00 4.19
N MET A 88 -4.22 5.81 4.31
CA MET A 88 -3.28 5.95 3.19
C MET A 88 -3.61 4.99 2.06
N HIS A 89 -3.90 3.74 2.37
CA HIS A 89 -4.18 2.73 1.37
C HIS A 89 -5.58 2.80 0.76
N VAL A 90 -6.54 3.46 1.41
CA VAL A 90 -7.80 3.81 0.75
C VAL A 90 -7.52 4.79 -0.41
N ARG A 91 -6.68 5.81 -0.17
CA ARG A 91 -6.24 6.71 -1.25
C ARG A 91 -5.53 5.95 -2.35
N ALA A 92 -4.60 5.09 -1.97
CA ALA A 92 -3.85 4.27 -2.93
C ALA A 92 -4.77 3.35 -3.75
N ALA A 93 -5.79 2.77 -3.13
CA ALA A 93 -6.77 1.94 -3.82
C ALA A 93 -7.48 2.71 -4.93
N LYS A 94 -7.86 3.96 -4.67
CA LYS A 94 -8.44 4.82 -5.71
C LYS A 94 -7.46 5.06 -6.85
N ARG A 95 -6.19 5.33 -6.54
CA ARG A 95 -5.14 5.50 -7.55
C ARG A 95 -4.93 4.24 -8.37
N ASN A 96 -5.09 3.08 -7.76
CA ASN A 96 -4.95 1.79 -8.42
C ASN A 96 -6.21 1.36 -9.17
N GLY A 97 -7.23 2.20 -9.19
CA GLY A 97 -8.41 1.99 -10.00
C GLY A 97 -9.59 1.33 -9.33
N LEU A 98 -9.58 1.16 -8.00
CA LEU A 98 -10.77 0.70 -7.30
C LEU A 98 -11.84 1.79 -7.28
N THR A 99 -13.08 1.39 -7.50
CA THR A 99 -14.22 2.28 -7.31
C THR A 99 -14.59 2.35 -5.83
N ASP A 100 -15.36 3.36 -5.46
CA ASP A 100 -15.90 3.46 -4.10
C ASP A 100 -16.71 2.21 -3.75
N ASP A 101 -17.50 1.71 -4.70
CA ASP A 101 -18.29 0.50 -4.49
C ASP A 101 -17.41 -0.74 -4.27
N GLU A 102 -16.30 -0.85 -4.97
CA GLU A 102 -15.37 -1.96 -4.77
C GLU A 102 -14.70 -1.89 -3.40
N ILE A 103 -14.31 -0.69 -2.96
CA ILE A 103 -13.78 -0.50 -1.61
C ILE A 103 -14.84 -0.90 -0.58
N LYS A 104 -16.08 -0.47 -0.77
CA LYS A 104 -17.19 -0.86 0.09
C LYS A 104 -17.32 -2.39 0.18
N GLU A 105 -17.26 -3.09 -0.95
CA GLU A 105 -17.37 -4.55 -0.96
C GLU A 105 -16.24 -5.22 -0.19
N VAL A 106 -15.02 -4.72 -0.32
CA VAL A 106 -13.88 -5.23 0.47
C VAL A 106 -14.16 -5.06 1.96
N LEU A 107 -14.60 -3.88 2.39
CA LEU A 107 -14.86 -3.60 3.80
C LEU A 107 -16.05 -4.39 4.33
N LEU A 108 -17.09 -4.61 3.53
CA LEU A 108 -18.21 -5.48 3.92
C LEU A 108 -17.71 -6.89 4.24
N GLN A 109 -16.82 -7.41 3.41
CA GLN A 109 -16.27 -8.74 3.65
C GLN A 109 -15.44 -8.78 4.94
N THR A 110 -14.71 -7.70 5.26
CA THR A 110 -13.97 -7.65 6.52
C THR A 110 -14.88 -7.71 7.75
N ALA A 111 -16.13 -7.27 7.64
CA ALA A 111 -17.09 -7.38 8.74
C ALA A 111 -17.30 -8.83 9.15
N ILE A 112 -17.19 -9.76 8.21
CA ILE A 112 -17.37 -11.19 8.45
C ILE A 112 -16.09 -11.82 9.01
N TYR A 113 -14.95 -11.52 8.39
CA TYR A 113 -13.69 -12.21 8.73
C TYR A 113 -12.86 -11.49 9.79
N CYS A 114 -13.06 -10.18 10.00
CA CYS A 114 -12.33 -9.39 10.98
C CYS A 114 -13.21 -8.91 12.14
N GLY A 115 -14.52 -9.04 12.00
CA GLY A 115 -15.48 -8.61 13.00
C GLY A 115 -16.09 -7.24 12.74
N VAL A 116 -17.32 -7.06 13.18
CA VAL A 116 -18.09 -5.82 12.96
C VAL A 116 -17.41 -4.60 13.55
N PRO A 117 -16.83 -4.64 14.79
CA PRO A 117 -16.16 -3.44 15.32
C PRO A 117 -14.98 -2.96 14.45
N ALA A 118 -14.17 -3.88 13.93
CA ALA A 118 -13.07 -3.52 13.04
C ALA A 118 -13.58 -2.91 11.73
N ALA A 119 -14.61 -3.51 11.16
CA ALA A 119 -15.21 -2.99 9.92
C ALA A 119 -15.87 -1.62 10.14
N ASN A 120 -16.52 -1.42 11.28
CA ASN A 120 -17.13 -0.13 11.61
C ASN A 120 -16.09 1.00 11.62
N THR A 121 -14.95 0.75 12.25
CA THR A 121 -13.83 1.70 12.26
C THR A 121 -13.32 1.93 10.83
N ALA A 122 -13.16 0.86 10.05
CA ALA A 122 -12.68 0.93 8.68
C ALA A 122 -13.61 1.75 7.78
N PHE A 123 -14.92 1.56 7.90
CA PHE A 123 -15.90 2.35 7.13
C PHE A 123 -15.81 3.83 7.48
N ARG A 124 -15.65 4.16 8.75
CA ARG A 124 -15.51 5.56 9.18
C ARG A 124 -14.26 6.21 8.58
N ILE A 125 -13.15 5.51 8.63
CA ILE A 125 -11.87 5.99 8.07
C ILE A 125 -11.98 6.14 6.56
N ALA A 126 -12.51 5.13 5.87
CA ALA A 126 -12.66 5.16 4.43
C ALA A 126 -13.59 6.28 3.97
N GLN A 127 -14.71 6.48 4.68
CA GLN A 127 -15.66 7.55 4.33
C GLN A 127 -14.98 8.91 4.36
N LYS A 128 -14.20 9.18 5.41
CA LYS A 128 -13.48 10.45 5.51
C LYS A 128 -12.50 10.64 4.36
N VAL A 129 -11.75 9.61 4.01
CA VAL A 129 -10.79 9.68 2.90
C VAL A 129 -11.50 9.93 1.57
N LEU A 130 -12.58 9.20 1.31
CA LEU A 130 -13.34 9.35 0.07
C LEU A 130 -13.99 10.72 -0.05
N ASP A 131 -14.48 11.26 1.08
CA ASP A 131 -15.02 12.63 1.12
C ASP A 131 -13.93 13.66 0.78
N ASP A 132 -12.72 13.49 1.31
CA ASP A 132 -11.60 14.40 1.04
C ASP A 132 -11.16 14.35 -0.44
N LEU A 133 -11.41 13.25 -1.13
CA LEU A 133 -11.05 13.07 -2.52
C LEU A 133 -12.12 13.53 -3.52
N SER A 134 -13.33 13.78 -3.06
CA SER A 134 -14.45 14.19 -3.93
C SER A 134 -14.53 15.70 -4.14
#